data_a503af66e25cbc3de28fe96025dd2c8a
#
_entry.id   a503af66e25cbc3de28fe96025dd2c8a
#
_cell.length_a   1.000
_cell.length_b   1.000
_cell.length_c   1.000
_cell.angle_alpha   90.00
_cell.angle_beta   90.00
_cell.angle_gamma   90.00
#
_symmetry.space_group_name_H-M   'P 1'
#
loop_
_entity.id
_entity.type
_entity.pdbx_description
1 polymer ?
#
loop_
_entity_poly.entity_id
_entity_poly.type
_entity_poly.pdbx_seq_one_letter_code
_entity_poly.pdbx_strand_id
1 'polypeptide(L)'
;MKLNLSTWCKSAVVIATLCAAAPSFAQERTTEGMWMTEYNNMVENGLYALSAKNYDVAYEKLHTAAEWGSKEAQFYLAQIYLNGWGREPDYKQGWLWLNVALEQRSQEWRDAERQISRALPEDFIKAMQPFVEQHIATYGADAKDLRCVKRTKIGSNIKEIMCEKRTY
;
A
#
# COMPACT_ATOMS: atom_id res chain seq x y z
N MET A 1 57.43 15.59 -65.26
CA MET A 1 57.73 14.16 -65.05
C MET A 1 56.85 13.62 -63.95
N LYS A 2 55.85 12.86 -64.35
CA LYS A 2 55.36 11.59 -63.83
C LYS A 2 54.94 11.58 -62.35
N LEU A 3 53.69 11.42 -62.16
CA LEU A 3 52.89 10.23 -61.77
C LEU A 3 52.69 10.20 -60.24
N ASN A 4 51.58 10.07 -59.74
CA ASN A 4 50.36 9.25 -59.89
C ASN A 4 49.89 8.81 -58.53
N LEU A 5 48.64 8.85 -58.36
CA LEU A 5 47.77 7.90 -57.62
C LEU A 5 48.07 7.75 -56.08
N SER A 6 47.14 7.68 -55.27
CA SER A 6 45.81 7.05 -55.32
C SER A 6 44.97 7.47 -54.15
N THR A 7 43.75 7.70 -54.45
CA THR A 7 42.56 7.68 -53.59
C THR A 7 42.55 6.45 -52.69
N TRP A 8 42.41 6.63 -51.37
CA TRP A 8 41.81 5.65 -50.53
C TRP A 8 40.85 6.31 -49.57
N CYS A 9 39.61 6.21 -49.97
CA CYS A 9 38.47 6.53 -49.17
C CYS A 9 38.39 5.51 -48.01
N LYS A 10 38.61 5.94 -46.79
CA LYS A 10 38.29 5.14 -45.61
C LYS A 10 37.04 5.70 -44.96
N SER A 11 35.92 5.11 -45.32
CA SER A 11 34.66 5.31 -44.64
C SER A 11 34.77 4.82 -43.19
N ALA A 12 34.80 5.75 -42.26
CA ALA A 12 34.63 5.45 -40.87
C ALA A 12 33.14 5.21 -40.61
N VAL A 13 32.78 3.96 -40.49
CA VAL A 13 31.44 3.54 -39.98
C VAL A 13 31.41 3.88 -38.51
N VAL A 14 30.76 4.97 -38.14
CA VAL A 14 30.41 5.28 -36.77
C VAL A 14 29.24 4.37 -36.39
N ILE A 15 29.55 3.27 -35.70
CA ILE A 15 28.52 2.45 -35.05
C ILE A 15 28.06 3.22 -33.81
N ALA A 16 26.93 3.91 -33.96
CA ALA A 16 26.19 4.48 -32.86
C ALA A 16 25.55 3.32 -32.06
N THR A 17 26.19 2.92 -30.98
CA THR A 17 25.60 2.02 -29.98
C THR A 17 24.46 2.78 -29.30
N LEU A 18 23.23 2.56 -29.74
CA LEU A 18 22.03 2.93 -28.98
C LEU A 18 22.05 2.07 -27.70
N CYS A 19 22.47 2.65 -26.60
CA CYS A 19 22.12 2.14 -25.26
C CYS A 19 20.62 2.33 -25.07
N ALA A 20 19.86 1.33 -25.45
CA ALA A 20 18.45 1.25 -25.07
C ALA A 20 18.43 1.06 -23.53
N ALA A 21 18.19 2.15 -22.82
CA ALA A 21 17.81 2.06 -21.41
C ALA A 21 16.51 1.25 -21.37
N ALA A 22 16.61 0.00 -20.94
CA ALA A 22 15.44 -0.80 -20.65
C ALA A 22 14.62 -0.07 -19.58
N PRO A 23 13.31 0.14 -19.79
CA PRO A 23 12.47 0.67 -18.73
C PRO A 23 12.56 -0.32 -17.57
N SER A 24 13.02 0.16 -16.42
CA SER A 24 12.88 -0.56 -15.16
C SER A 24 11.39 -0.66 -14.91
N PHE A 25 10.76 -1.75 -15.34
CA PHE A 25 9.46 -2.12 -14.85
C PHE A 25 9.64 -2.36 -13.37
N ALA A 26 9.21 -1.39 -12.57
CA ALA A 26 8.89 -1.65 -11.19
C ALA A 26 7.86 -2.79 -11.24
N GLN A 27 8.28 -3.99 -10.87
CA GLN A 27 7.44 -5.15 -10.86
C GLN A 27 6.38 -4.86 -9.80
N GLU A 28 5.19 -4.46 -10.27
CA GLU A 28 4.00 -4.42 -9.44
C GLU A 28 3.90 -5.81 -8.82
N ARG A 29 4.13 -5.87 -7.51
CA ARG A 29 3.92 -7.11 -6.75
C ARG A 29 2.42 -7.37 -6.72
N THR A 30 1.93 -8.03 -7.75
CA THR A 30 0.56 -8.48 -7.79
C THR A 30 0.36 -9.52 -6.70
N THR A 31 -0.77 -9.46 -6.02
CA THR A 31 -1.16 -10.43 -4.99
C THR A 31 -1.36 -11.85 -5.53
N GLU A 32 -1.27 -12.03 -6.83
CA GLU A 32 -1.46 -13.29 -7.57
C GLU A 32 -0.36 -14.35 -7.37
N GLY A 33 0.31 -14.40 -6.29
CA GLY A 33 1.33 -15.41 -6.01
C GLY A 33 1.66 -15.53 -4.54
N MET A 34 1.01 -14.74 -3.71
CA MET A 34 1.25 -14.82 -2.28
C MET A 34 0.42 -15.94 -1.67
N TRP A 35 1.09 -16.90 -1.07
CA TRP A 35 0.46 -17.94 -0.28
C TRP A 35 -0.24 -17.29 0.93
N MET A 36 -1.46 -17.74 1.26
CA MET A 36 -2.22 -17.24 2.41
C MET A 36 -1.40 -17.25 3.71
N THR A 37 -0.51 -18.23 3.86
CA THR A 37 0.41 -18.32 5.00
C THR A 37 1.37 -17.13 5.04
N GLU A 38 1.95 -16.74 3.91
CA GLU A 38 2.89 -15.61 3.83
C GLU A 38 2.19 -14.28 4.14
N TYR A 39 0.98 -14.11 3.59
CA TYR A 39 0.13 -12.95 3.86
C TYR A 39 -0.21 -12.84 5.36
N ASN A 40 -0.68 -13.92 5.98
CA ASN A 40 -1.00 -13.94 7.41
C ASN A 40 0.24 -13.70 8.27
N ASN A 41 1.37 -14.36 7.96
CA ASN A 41 2.63 -14.17 8.67
C ASN A 41 3.12 -12.72 8.60
N MET A 42 2.89 -12.04 7.49
CA MET A 42 3.30 -10.65 7.33
C MET A 42 2.50 -9.71 8.25
N VAL A 43 1.18 -9.92 8.34
CA VAL A 43 0.32 -9.18 9.27
C VAL A 43 0.73 -9.46 10.71
N GLU A 44 0.82 -10.73 11.11
CA GLU A 44 1.16 -11.13 12.47
C GLU A 44 2.54 -10.62 12.90
N ASN A 45 3.56 -10.77 12.05
CA ASN A 45 4.91 -10.26 12.32
C ASN A 45 4.94 -8.73 12.42
N GLY A 46 4.15 -8.04 11.59
CA GLY A 46 4.01 -6.58 11.67
C GLY A 46 3.39 -6.13 12.99
N LEU A 47 2.32 -6.78 13.43
CA LEU A 47 1.65 -6.51 14.70
C LEU A 47 2.53 -6.85 15.91
N TYR A 48 3.26 -7.95 15.83
CA TYR A 48 4.23 -8.31 16.87
C TYR A 48 5.33 -7.25 16.98
N ALA A 49 5.92 -6.84 15.86
CA ALA A 49 6.93 -5.78 15.84
C ALA A 49 6.38 -4.45 16.39
N LEU A 50 5.12 -4.11 16.08
CA LEU A 50 4.45 -2.92 16.61
C LEU A 50 4.31 -2.99 18.12
N SER A 51 3.87 -4.13 18.66
CA SER A 51 3.74 -4.35 20.10
C SER A 51 5.09 -4.27 20.82
N ALA A 52 6.14 -4.74 20.17
CA ALA A 52 7.53 -4.66 20.65
C ALA A 52 8.17 -3.27 20.45
N LYS A 53 7.43 -2.29 19.90
CA LYS A 53 7.90 -0.94 19.54
C LYS A 53 9.06 -0.93 18.52
N ASN A 54 9.21 -2.00 17.77
CA ASN A 54 10.12 -2.05 16.62
C ASN A 54 9.39 -1.44 15.40
N TYR A 55 9.30 -0.13 15.39
CA TYR A 55 8.46 0.61 14.46
C TYR A 55 8.89 0.51 12.99
N ASP A 56 10.19 0.37 12.72
CA ASP A 56 10.70 0.23 11.35
C ASP A 56 10.26 -1.09 10.73
N VAL A 57 10.43 -2.19 11.47
CA VAL A 57 9.98 -3.53 11.03
C VAL A 57 8.45 -3.58 10.96
N ALA A 58 7.76 -3.00 11.95
CA ALA A 58 6.30 -2.93 11.95
C ALA A 58 5.79 -2.21 10.70
N TYR A 59 6.36 -1.05 10.39
CA TYR A 59 5.99 -0.29 9.21
C TYR A 59 6.22 -1.07 7.92
N GLU A 60 7.41 -1.64 7.71
CA GLU A 60 7.72 -2.42 6.52
C GLU A 60 6.71 -3.55 6.28
N LYS A 61 6.46 -4.35 7.32
CA LYS A 61 5.56 -5.49 7.22
C LYS A 61 4.09 -5.08 7.05
N LEU A 62 3.62 -4.13 7.86
CA LEU A 62 2.24 -3.66 7.79
C LEU A 62 1.98 -2.87 6.51
N HIS A 63 2.95 -2.10 5.99
CA HIS A 63 2.81 -1.40 4.72
C HIS A 63 2.61 -2.39 3.58
N THR A 64 3.47 -3.41 3.48
CA THR A 64 3.33 -4.44 2.45
C THR A 64 1.98 -5.17 2.56
N ALA A 65 1.59 -5.58 3.77
CA ALA A 65 0.32 -6.27 3.98
C ALA A 65 -0.90 -5.36 3.69
N ALA A 66 -0.80 -4.06 3.98
CA ALA A 66 -1.83 -3.06 3.67
C ALA A 66 -2.02 -2.88 2.16
N GLU A 67 -0.93 -2.78 1.40
CA GLU A 67 -0.96 -2.74 -0.07
C GLU A 67 -1.61 -3.99 -0.67
N TRP A 68 -1.51 -5.13 -0.01
CA TRP A 68 -2.12 -6.38 -0.42
C TRP A 68 -3.56 -6.56 0.06
N GLY A 69 -4.09 -5.56 0.75
CA GLY A 69 -5.50 -5.46 1.11
C GLY A 69 -5.83 -5.92 2.53
N SER A 70 -4.84 -6.21 3.40
CA SER A 70 -5.13 -6.52 4.79
C SER A 70 -5.76 -5.31 5.48
N LYS A 71 -7.04 -5.43 5.83
CA LYS A 71 -7.76 -4.36 6.53
C LYS A 71 -7.16 -4.07 7.90
N GLU A 72 -6.70 -5.10 8.58
CA GLU A 72 -6.01 -4.96 9.86
C GLU A 72 -4.67 -4.22 9.70
N ALA A 73 -3.86 -4.60 8.71
CA ALA A 73 -2.61 -3.91 8.42
C ALA A 73 -2.85 -2.45 7.99
N GLN A 74 -3.89 -2.18 7.19
CA GLN A 74 -4.30 -0.83 6.80
C GLN A 74 -4.66 0.03 8.01
N PHE A 75 -5.40 -0.53 8.98
CA PHE A 75 -5.76 0.16 10.20
C PHE A 75 -4.54 0.50 11.07
N TYR A 76 -3.66 -0.48 11.32
CA TYR A 76 -2.47 -0.23 12.14
C TYR A 76 -1.42 0.63 11.42
N LEU A 77 -1.32 0.55 10.10
CA LEU A 77 -0.50 1.47 9.30
C LEU A 77 -1.00 2.92 9.42
N ALA A 78 -2.33 3.11 9.40
CA ALA A 78 -2.92 4.43 9.67
C ALA A 78 -2.53 4.95 11.06
N GLN A 79 -2.54 4.09 12.09
CA GLN A 79 -2.11 4.47 13.44
C GLN A 79 -0.62 4.86 13.49
N ILE A 80 0.24 4.15 12.76
CA ILE A 80 1.67 4.49 12.66
C ILE A 80 1.84 5.91 12.11
N TYR A 81 1.14 6.25 11.03
CA TYR A 81 1.20 7.58 10.43
C TYR A 81 0.61 8.67 11.31
N LEU A 82 -0.56 8.43 11.93
CA LEU A 82 -1.25 9.42 12.76
C LEU A 82 -0.49 9.74 14.06
N ASN A 83 0.12 8.73 14.66
CA ASN A 83 0.83 8.89 15.93
C ASN A 83 2.33 9.17 15.75
N GLY A 84 2.86 9.08 14.55
CA GLY A 84 4.28 9.30 14.30
C GLY A 84 5.16 8.22 14.94
N TRP A 85 4.72 6.96 14.99
CA TRP A 85 5.50 5.90 15.59
C TRP A 85 6.70 5.53 14.72
N GLY A 86 7.91 5.88 15.18
CA GLY A 86 9.17 5.66 14.48
C GLY A 86 9.42 6.60 13.29
N ARG A 87 8.56 7.58 13.07
CA ARG A 87 8.63 8.55 11.96
C ARG A 87 7.90 9.84 12.30
N GLU A 88 8.05 10.86 11.49
CA GLU A 88 7.21 12.06 11.59
C GLU A 88 5.74 11.73 11.30
N PRO A 89 4.79 12.31 12.04
CA PRO A 89 3.37 12.13 11.77
C PRO A 89 2.99 12.60 10.37
N ASP A 90 2.20 11.78 9.65
CA ASP A 90 1.61 12.12 8.38
C ASP A 90 0.09 11.93 8.44
N TYR A 91 -0.62 13.00 8.77
CA TYR A 91 -2.09 12.97 8.91
C TYR A 91 -2.79 12.65 7.59
N LYS A 92 -2.19 13.01 6.44
CA LYS A 92 -2.75 12.70 5.12
C LYS A 92 -2.70 11.19 4.88
N GLN A 93 -1.54 10.57 5.00
CA GLN A 93 -1.40 9.11 4.83
C GLN A 93 -2.22 8.35 5.86
N GLY A 94 -2.18 8.79 7.11
CA GLY A 94 -2.98 8.19 8.18
C GLY A 94 -4.48 8.22 7.89
N TRP A 95 -5.00 9.35 7.40
CA TRP A 95 -6.40 9.48 7.02
C TRP A 95 -6.78 8.60 5.83
N LEU A 96 -5.93 8.53 4.81
CA LEU A 96 -6.15 7.70 3.63
C LEU A 96 -6.24 6.21 4.01
N TRP A 97 -5.25 5.69 4.72
CA TRP A 97 -5.23 4.29 5.14
C TRP A 97 -6.36 3.93 6.09
N LEU A 98 -6.73 4.84 7.00
CA LEU A 98 -7.86 4.64 7.90
C LEU A 98 -9.16 4.43 7.12
N ASN A 99 -9.44 5.28 6.12
CA ASN A 99 -10.67 5.17 5.32
C ASN A 99 -10.73 3.88 4.51
N VAL A 100 -9.62 3.39 3.98
CA VAL A 100 -9.57 2.08 3.32
C VAL A 100 -9.80 0.93 4.31
N ALA A 101 -9.26 1.02 5.51
CA ALA A 101 -9.47 0.01 6.55
C ALA A 101 -10.95 -0.08 6.97
N LEU A 102 -11.65 1.05 6.99
CA LEU A 102 -13.06 1.16 7.42
C LEU A 102 -14.08 0.50 6.49
N GLU A 103 -13.67 -0.07 5.36
CA GLU A 103 -14.52 -1.01 4.63
C GLU A 103 -14.82 -2.27 5.47
N GLN A 104 -13.88 -2.66 6.33
CA GLN A 104 -14.13 -3.58 7.44
C GLN A 104 -14.64 -2.77 8.65
N ARG A 105 -15.87 -3.03 9.08
CA ARG A 105 -16.54 -2.21 10.09
C ARG A 105 -16.61 -2.93 11.43
N SER A 106 -15.50 -2.89 12.18
CA SER A 106 -15.54 -3.23 13.60
C SER A 106 -16.02 -2.04 14.44
N GLN A 107 -16.53 -2.31 15.65
CA GLN A 107 -16.93 -1.25 16.57
C GLN A 107 -15.73 -0.37 16.98
N GLU A 108 -14.62 -1.02 17.30
CA GLU A 108 -13.38 -0.37 17.72
C GLU A 108 -12.85 0.62 16.67
N TRP A 109 -12.83 0.22 15.39
CA TRP A 109 -12.31 1.06 14.31
C TRP A 109 -13.22 2.25 14.02
N ARG A 110 -14.54 2.09 14.16
CA ARG A 110 -15.47 3.22 14.06
C ARG A 110 -15.31 4.22 15.22
N ASP A 111 -14.98 3.69 16.41
CA ASP A 111 -14.72 4.55 17.55
C ASP A 111 -13.42 5.35 17.35
N ALA A 112 -12.37 4.71 16.83
CA ALA A 112 -11.12 5.35 16.45
C ALA A 112 -11.34 6.42 15.37
N GLU A 113 -12.07 6.08 14.31
CA GLU A 113 -12.43 7.03 13.25
C GLU A 113 -13.15 8.27 13.81
N ARG A 114 -14.15 8.09 14.67
CA ARG A 114 -14.85 9.22 15.27
C ARG A 114 -13.95 10.11 16.13
N GLN A 115 -12.99 9.54 16.83
CA GLN A 115 -12.01 10.31 17.61
C GLN A 115 -11.08 11.12 16.69
N ILE A 116 -10.57 10.49 15.65
CA ILE A 116 -9.67 11.11 14.68
C ILE A 116 -10.39 12.21 13.90
N SER A 117 -11.61 11.96 13.42
CA SER A 117 -12.42 12.95 12.70
C SER A 117 -12.73 14.19 13.52
N ARG A 118 -12.86 14.06 14.84
CA ARG A 118 -13.05 15.21 15.73
C ARG A 118 -11.77 16.01 15.96
N ALA A 119 -10.61 15.38 15.83
CA ALA A 119 -9.32 16.01 16.03
C ALA A 119 -8.80 16.71 14.76
N LEU A 120 -9.28 16.31 13.58
CA LEU A 120 -8.88 16.89 12.30
C LEU A 120 -9.78 18.08 11.92
N PRO A 121 -9.24 19.13 11.28
CA PRO A 121 -10.04 20.22 10.75
C PRO A 121 -11.06 19.73 9.70
N GLU A 122 -12.28 20.26 9.73
CA GLU A 122 -13.33 19.88 8.78
C GLU A 122 -12.93 20.15 7.32
N ASP A 123 -12.27 21.29 7.07
CA ASP A 123 -11.78 21.64 5.74
C ASP A 123 -10.72 20.67 5.23
N PHE A 124 -9.86 20.13 6.12
CA PHE A 124 -8.93 19.06 5.78
C PHE A 124 -9.68 17.81 5.33
N ILE A 125 -10.67 17.36 6.10
CA ILE A 125 -11.46 16.17 5.79
C ILE A 125 -12.16 16.32 4.42
N LYS A 126 -12.78 17.48 4.17
CA LYS A 126 -13.42 17.78 2.87
C LYS A 126 -12.41 17.78 1.72
N ALA A 127 -11.25 18.41 1.91
CA ALA A 127 -10.21 18.47 0.88
C ALA A 127 -9.61 17.08 0.58
N MET A 128 -9.63 16.18 1.56
CA MET A 128 -9.09 14.82 1.40
C MET A 128 -10.05 13.85 0.69
N GLN A 129 -11.33 14.18 0.56
CA GLN A 129 -12.34 13.27 0.01
C GLN A 129 -11.96 12.68 -1.37
N PRO A 130 -11.53 13.42 -2.38
CA PRO A 130 -11.17 12.86 -3.69
C PRO A 130 -9.94 11.93 -3.59
N PHE A 131 -9.01 12.22 -2.68
CA PHE A 131 -7.84 11.35 -2.44
C PHE A 131 -8.22 10.06 -1.73
N VAL A 132 -9.18 10.11 -0.81
CA VAL A 132 -9.75 8.92 -0.15
C VAL A 132 -10.41 8.01 -1.19
N GLU A 133 -11.22 8.55 -2.08
CA GLU A 133 -11.88 7.78 -3.15
C GLU A 133 -10.85 7.11 -4.07
N GLN A 134 -9.80 7.85 -4.48
CA GLN A 134 -8.72 7.28 -5.28
C GLN A 134 -7.94 6.20 -4.53
N HIS A 135 -7.70 6.39 -3.24
CA HIS A 135 -6.97 5.43 -2.40
C HIS A 135 -7.77 4.14 -2.21
N ILE A 136 -9.09 4.25 -1.98
CA ILE A 136 -10.01 3.12 -1.94
C ILE A 136 -10.05 2.39 -3.30
N ALA A 137 -10.09 3.12 -4.41
CA ALA A 137 -10.05 2.51 -5.74
C ALA A 137 -8.75 1.72 -6.00
N THR A 138 -7.66 2.02 -5.29
CA THR A 138 -6.36 1.35 -5.45
C THR A 138 -6.16 0.21 -4.43
N TYR A 139 -6.57 0.41 -3.18
CA TYR A 139 -6.25 -0.48 -2.05
C TYR A 139 -7.49 -1.02 -1.34
N GLY A 140 -8.68 -0.68 -1.82
CA GLY A 140 -9.95 -1.12 -1.25
C GLY A 140 -10.26 -2.59 -1.51
N ALA A 141 -11.36 -3.03 -0.94
CA ALA A 141 -11.77 -4.43 -0.98
C ALA A 141 -11.95 -4.96 -2.40
N ASP A 142 -12.60 -4.19 -3.27
CA ASP A 142 -12.83 -4.59 -4.66
C ASP A 142 -11.52 -4.65 -5.45
N ALA A 143 -10.64 -3.64 -5.30
CA ALA A 143 -9.35 -3.61 -5.98
C ALA A 143 -8.40 -4.74 -5.56
N LYS A 144 -8.57 -5.25 -4.35
CA LYS A 144 -7.73 -6.33 -3.79
C LYS A 144 -8.44 -7.68 -3.72
N ASP A 145 -9.55 -7.83 -4.42
CA ASP A 145 -10.36 -9.05 -4.51
C ASP A 145 -10.71 -9.64 -3.13
N LEU A 146 -11.19 -8.76 -2.23
CA LEU A 146 -11.65 -9.19 -0.92
C LEU A 146 -13.16 -9.44 -0.95
N ARG A 147 -13.60 -10.40 -0.14
CA ARG A 147 -14.99 -10.63 0.16
C ARG A 147 -15.32 -10.04 1.53
N CYS A 148 -16.08 -8.95 1.55
CA CYS A 148 -16.55 -8.33 2.78
C CYS A 148 -17.94 -8.84 3.12
N VAL A 149 -18.08 -9.53 4.25
CA VAL A 149 -19.35 -10.14 4.70
C VAL A 149 -19.70 -9.72 6.10
N LYS A 150 -21.02 -9.60 6.35
CA LYS A 150 -21.53 -9.30 7.68
C LYS A 150 -21.50 -10.57 8.53
N ARG A 151 -20.75 -10.53 9.63
CA ARG A 151 -20.64 -11.65 10.59
C ARG A 151 -20.98 -11.17 11.99
N THR A 152 -21.47 -12.08 12.82
CA THR A 152 -21.62 -11.81 14.26
C THR A 152 -20.26 -12.01 14.94
N LYS A 153 -19.83 -11.04 15.72
CA LYS A 153 -18.59 -11.14 16.51
C LYS A 153 -18.74 -12.28 17.52
N ILE A 154 -17.74 -13.14 17.57
CA ILE A 154 -17.74 -14.29 18.50
C ILE A 154 -17.90 -13.78 19.94
N GLY A 155 -18.83 -14.39 20.69
CA GLY A 155 -19.12 -14.01 22.08
C GLY A 155 -19.96 -12.74 22.25
N SER A 156 -20.59 -12.22 21.17
CA SER A 156 -21.46 -11.05 21.23
C SER A 156 -22.61 -11.15 20.21
N ASN A 157 -23.62 -10.27 20.34
CA ASN A 157 -24.67 -10.08 19.35
C ASN A 157 -24.35 -8.98 18.33
N ILE A 158 -23.14 -8.42 18.37
CA ILE A 158 -22.70 -7.32 17.51
C ILE A 158 -22.39 -7.89 16.13
N LYS A 159 -22.97 -7.25 15.10
CA LYS A 159 -22.67 -7.56 13.70
C LYS A 159 -21.61 -6.62 13.17
N GLU A 160 -20.54 -7.18 12.64
CA GLU A 160 -19.42 -6.47 12.04
C GLU A 160 -19.27 -6.89 10.56
N ILE A 161 -18.68 -6.04 9.74
CA ILE A 161 -18.26 -6.40 8.39
C ILE A 161 -16.82 -6.88 8.48
N MET A 162 -16.57 -8.11 8.03
CA MET A 162 -15.26 -8.72 7.95
C MET A 162 -14.89 -8.91 6.48
N CYS A 163 -13.68 -8.50 6.10
CA CYS A 163 -13.15 -8.62 4.75
C CYS A 163 -12.03 -9.66 4.72
N GLU A 164 -12.17 -10.66 3.87
CA GLU A 164 -11.23 -11.78 3.74
C GLU A 164 -10.83 -11.94 2.27
N LYS A 165 -9.60 -12.39 2.02
CA LYS A 165 -9.17 -12.78 0.68
C LYS A 165 -10.08 -13.88 0.13
N ARG A 166 -10.42 -13.79 -1.15
CA ARG A 166 -11.08 -14.90 -1.83
C ARG A 166 -10.07 -16.03 -2.01
N THR A 167 -10.41 -17.21 -1.52
CA THR A 167 -9.68 -18.45 -1.80
C THR A 167 -10.36 -19.12 -2.97
N TYR A 168 -9.64 -19.32 -4.08
CA TYR A 168 -10.10 -20.06 -5.25
C TYR A 168 -9.67 -21.54 -5.14
#